data_4d76756b8f0f75992a788229d9a57ee1
#
_entry.id   4d76756b8f0f75992a788229d9a57ee1
#
_cell.length_a   1.000
_cell.length_b   1.000
_cell.length_c   1.000
_cell.angle_alpha   90.00
_cell.angle_beta   90.00
_cell.angle_gamma   90.00
#
_symmetry.space_group_name_H-M   'P 1'
#
loop_
_entity.id
_entity.type
_entity.pdbx_description
1 polymer ?
#
loop_
_entity_poly.entity_id
_entity_poly.type
_entity_poly.pdbx_seq_one_letter_code
_entity_poly.pdbx_strand_id
1 'polypeptide(L)'
;MKLAVVGGGSTYTPELVDGFARLRDELPVTEIALIDPDAARLELVAGVSRRMLAHAGHPARVLATSSVEEGVAGAQVVLFQLRVGGQAAREVDETLPLRCGCVGQETTGAGGLAKALRTVPVVLEIASVVRALAPQAWIVDFTNPVGIVTRALLDAGHRAIGLCNVAIGFQRSFAGWLGVEPSRVSLGHVGLNHLTWERSVHLDGEDVLPAILRSHGQEIADSLGLRPELLERLRSVPSYYLRYFYAHDAVVREQRAKPSRAAEVAALERRLLEMYADPAVVTKPELLSERGGAFYSEAAVALIASLLGDRGDVQVVNVRNGGTLPFLDDAAVIEVPAAVGARGAVPLPVPPVEPLYAGLIAHVSAYESLALDAALHGGADRVRDALLAHPLVGQDEIAEELTGLLLEANSAHLPWAVG
;
A
#
# COMPACT_ATOMS: atom_id res chain seq x y z
N MET A 1 16.87 -12.25 -14.55
CA MET A 1 16.24 -10.92 -14.65
C MET A 1 16.73 -10.01 -13.55
N LYS A 2 16.73 -8.69 -13.76
CA LYS A 2 17.06 -7.66 -12.75
C LYS A 2 15.77 -7.06 -12.19
N LEU A 3 15.66 -7.03 -10.87
CA LEU A 3 14.66 -6.28 -10.12
C LEU A 3 15.35 -5.10 -9.42
N ALA A 4 14.72 -3.92 -9.40
CA ALA A 4 15.16 -2.80 -8.60
C ALA A 4 14.12 -2.52 -7.49
N VAL A 5 14.58 -2.17 -6.30
CA VAL A 5 13.73 -1.85 -5.14
C VAL A 5 14.10 -0.46 -4.65
N VAL A 6 13.26 0.52 -4.93
CA VAL A 6 13.40 1.89 -4.44
C VAL A 6 12.82 1.97 -3.03
N GLY A 7 13.59 2.47 -2.07
CA GLY A 7 13.35 2.31 -0.64
C GLY A 7 13.92 0.98 -0.13
N GLY A 8 14.97 0.47 -0.78
CA GLY A 8 15.63 -0.80 -0.49
C GLY A 8 16.25 -0.90 0.90
N GLY A 9 16.52 0.23 1.59
CA GLY A 9 16.92 0.30 2.99
C GLY A 9 15.78 0.05 3.99
N SER A 10 14.57 -0.20 3.53
CA SER A 10 13.44 -0.58 4.41
C SER A 10 13.75 -1.87 5.18
N THR A 11 13.45 -1.88 6.48
CA THR A 11 13.52 -3.12 7.28
C THR A 11 12.57 -4.21 6.78
N TYR A 12 11.65 -3.87 5.88
CA TYR A 12 10.76 -4.82 5.22
C TYR A 12 11.40 -5.54 4.02
N THR A 13 12.47 -5.02 3.46
CA THR A 13 13.14 -5.60 2.28
C THR A 13 13.49 -7.09 2.44
N PRO A 14 13.95 -7.59 3.61
CA PRO A 14 14.19 -9.03 3.80
C PRO A 14 12.96 -9.90 3.60
N GLU A 15 11.74 -9.41 3.81
CA GLU A 15 10.50 -10.14 3.46
C GLU A 15 10.38 -10.35 1.95
N LEU A 16 10.65 -9.30 1.15
CA LEU A 16 10.66 -9.43 -0.31
C LEU A 16 11.74 -10.40 -0.79
N VAL A 17 12.93 -10.30 -0.22
CA VAL A 17 14.06 -11.19 -0.57
C VAL A 17 13.76 -12.65 -0.23
N ASP A 18 13.15 -12.91 0.92
CA ASP A 18 12.66 -14.24 1.31
C ASP A 18 11.65 -14.78 0.30
N GLY A 19 10.68 -13.95 -0.10
CA GLY A 19 9.71 -14.30 -1.14
C GLY A 19 10.36 -14.65 -2.47
N PHE A 20 11.31 -13.85 -2.94
CA PHE A 20 12.05 -14.15 -4.18
C PHE A 20 12.86 -15.45 -4.08
N ALA A 21 13.43 -15.72 -2.91
CA ALA A 21 14.19 -16.97 -2.69
C ALA A 21 13.28 -18.20 -2.68
N ARG A 22 12.13 -18.13 -2.02
CA ARG A 22 11.16 -19.24 -1.94
C ARG A 22 10.48 -19.54 -3.27
N LEU A 23 10.20 -18.49 -4.06
CA LEU A 23 9.43 -18.57 -5.30
C LEU A 23 10.32 -18.43 -6.54
N ARG A 24 11.59 -18.83 -6.42
CA ARG A 24 12.60 -18.72 -7.50
C ARG A 24 12.24 -19.43 -8.80
N ASP A 25 11.47 -20.50 -8.72
CA ASP A 25 11.03 -21.26 -9.89
C ASP A 25 9.93 -20.52 -10.68
N GLU A 26 9.16 -19.66 -9.99
CA GLU A 26 8.17 -18.79 -10.59
C GLU A 26 8.78 -17.49 -11.14
N LEU A 27 9.81 -16.99 -10.47
CA LEU A 27 10.45 -15.72 -10.80
C LEU A 27 11.98 -15.85 -10.76
N PRO A 28 12.66 -16.16 -11.88
CA PRO A 28 14.09 -16.40 -11.92
C PRO A 28 14.91 -15.10 -11.88
N VAL A 29 15.00 -14.50 -10.69
CA VAL A 29 15.77 -13.29 -10.43
C VAL A 29 17.27 -13.60 -10.44
N THR A 30 18.05 -12.79 -11.15
CA THR A 30 19.52 -12.88 -11.20
C THR A 30 20.22 -11.71 -10.52
N GLU A 31 19.54 -10.57 -10.38
CA GLU A 31 20.04 -9.38 -9.70
C GLU A 31 18.90 -8.65 -8.98
N ILE A 32 19.16 -8.25 -7.75
CA ILE A 32 18.30 -7.37 -6.95
C ILE A 32 19.08 -6.10 -6.64
N ALA A 33 18.67 -4.97 -7.20
CA ALA A 33 19.25 -3.66 -6.89
C ALA A 33 18.42 -3.01 -5.77
N LEU A 34 19.03 -2.82 -4.61
CA LEU A 34 18.44 -2.10 -3.48
C LEU A 34 18.91 -0.65 -3.54
N ILE A 35 17.96 0.28 -3.63
CA ILE A 35 18.23 1.71 -3.81
C ILE A 35 17.68 2.47 -2.61
N ASP A 36 18.54 3.19 -1.89
CA ASP A 36 18.09 4.01 -0.74
C ASP A 36 19.10 5.14 -0.47
N PRO A 37 18.66 6.36 -0.17
CA PRO A 37 19.57 7.47 0.16
C PRO A 37 20.32 7.28 1.49
N ASP A 38 19.79 6.48 2.43
CA ASP A 38 20.47 6.15 3.69
C ASP A 38 21.44 4.98 3.47
N ALA A 39 22.68 5.29 3.10
CA ALA A 39 23.71 4.30 2.79
C ALA A 39 24.03 3.37 3.98
N ALA A 40 23.98 3.87 5.21
CA ALA A 40 24.28 3.07 6.40
C ALA A 40 23.18 2.01 6.63
N ARG A 41 21.94 2.43 6.58
CA ARG A 41 20.78 1.55 6.69
C ARG A 41 20.70 0.56 5.52
N LEU A 42 20.96 1.05 4.31
CA LEU A 42 20.98 0.24 3.09
C LEU A 42 21.99 -0.91 3.19
N GLU A 43 23.19 -0.67 3.69
CA GLU A 43 24.21 -1.72 3.78
C GLU A 43 23.84 -2.81 4.81
N LEU A 44 23.20 -2.46 5.93
CA LEU A 44 22.67 -3.45 6.88
C LEU A 44 21.63 -4.36 6.22
N VAL A 45 20.69 -3.77 5.50
CA VAL A 45 19.61 -4.51 4.80
C VAL A 45 20.17 -5.34 3.65
N ALA A 46 21.10 -4.79 2.87
CA ALA A 46 21.76 -5.52 1.79
C ALA A 46 22.63 -6.68 2.33
N GLY A 47 23.30 -6.46 3.46
CA GLY A 47 24.10 -7.48 4.13
C GLY A 47 23.27 -8.70 4.52
N VAL A 48 22.15 -8.51 5.24
CA VAL A 48 21.26 -9.62 5.59
C VAL A 48 20.64 -10.24 4.34
N SER A 49 20.25 -9.45 3.34
CA SER A 49 19.68 -9.95 2.08
C SER A 49 20.64 -10.89 1.33
N ARG A 50 21.93 -10.53 1.24
CA ARG A 50 22.98 -11.38 0.65
C ARG A 50 23.13 -12.69 1.42
N ARG A 51 23.12 -12.65 2.76
CA ARG A 51 23.21 -13.85 3.59
C ARG A 51 22.02 -14.77 3.44
N MET A 52 20.81 -14.20 3.37
CA MET A 52 19.56 -14.96 3.16
C MET A 52 19.56 -15.67 1.81
N LEU A 53 19.91 -14.98 0.72
CA LEU A 53 20.02 -15.58 -0.61
C LEU A 53 21.09 -16.68 -0.64
N ALA A 54 22.26 -16.46 -0.06
CA ALA A 54 23.33 -17.46 0.03
C ALA A 54 22.87 -18.70 0.82
N HIS A 55 22.20 -18.51 1.94
CA HIS A 55 21.65 -19.60 2.76
C HIS A 55 20.60 -20.42 1.99
N ALA A 56 19.75 -19.76 1.24
CA ALA A 56 18.74 -20.39 0.38
C ALA A 56 19.34 -21.02 -0.92
N GLY A 57 20.64 -20.88 -1.16
CA GLY A 57 21.29 -21.32 -2.39
C GLY A 57 20.75 -20.60 -3.63
N HIS A 58 20.30 -19.34 -3.49
CA HIS A 58 19.75 -18.55 -4.58
C HIS A 58 20.87 -17.80 -5.32
N PRO A 59 20.94 -17.83 -6.68
CA PRO A 59 22.05 -17.30 -7.46
C PRO A 59 22.04 -15.77 -7.62
N ALA A 60 20.98 -15.07 -7.21
CA ALA A 60 20.86 -13.63 -7.41
C ALA A 60 21.91 -12.85 -6.64
N ARG A 61 22.46 -11.83 -7.30
CA ARG A 61 23.35 -10.85 -6.68
C ARG A 61 22.55 -9.68 -6.13
N VAL A 62 23.01 -9.12 -5.00
CA VAL A 62 22.45 -7.91 -4.41
C VAL A 62 23.39 -6.74 -4.64
N LEU A 63 22.97 -5.79 -5.47
CA LEU A 63 23.55 -4.47 -5.62
C LEU A 63 22.92 -3.54 -4.56
N ALA A 64 23.73 -2.81 -3.81
CA ALA A 64 23.27 -1.75 -2.91
C ALA A 64 23.85 -0.42 -3.42
N THR A 65 23.00 0.56 -3.68
CA THR A 65 23.41 1.86 -4.22
C THR A 65 22.49 2.98 -3.76
N SER A 66 23.03 4.18 -3.59
CA SER A 66 22.21 5.39 -3.38
C SER A 66 21.83 6.07 -4.71
N SER A 67 22.42 5.66 -5.85
CA SER A 67 22.05 6.17 -7.16
C SER A 67 20.85 5.44 -7.72
N VAL A 68 19.78 6.20 -7.99
CA VAL A 68 18.59 5.69 -8.68
C VAL A 68 18.95 5.21 -10.08
N GLU A 69 19.80 5.97 -10.79
CA GLU A 69 20.23 5.67 -12.16
C GLU A 69 20.96 4.32 -12.24
N GLU A 70 21.92 4.09 -11.34
CA GLU A 70 22.67 2.83 -11.29
C GLU A 70 21.74 1.64 -10.97
N GLY A 71 20.86 1.85 -10.00
CA GLY A 71 19.97 0.81 -9.53
C GLY A 71 18.92 0.38 -10.55
N VAL A 72 18.29 1.34 -11.26
CA VAL A 72 17.19 1.04 -12.21
C VAL A 72 17.68 0.66 -13.60
N ALA A 73 18.91 1.02 -13.99
CA ALA A 73 19.43 0.73 -15.33
C ALA A 73 19.29 -0.76 -15.69
N GLY A 74 18.55 -1.06 -16.77
CA GLY A 74 18.32 -2.41 -17.26
C GLY A 74 17.38 -3.28 -16.41
N ALA A 75 16.68 -2.71 -15.43
CA ALA A 75 15.67 -3.43 -14.65
C ALA A 75 14.45 -3.81 -15.54
N GLN A 76 13.89 -4.98 -15.33
CA GLN A 76 12.61 -5.39 -15.90
C GLN A 76 11.43 -4.97 -15.04
N VAL A 77 11.64 -4.89 -13.73
CA VAL A 77 10.63 -4.40 -12.77
C VAL A 77 11.31 -3.52 -11.74
N VAL A 78 10.62 -2.44 -11.37
CA VAL A 78 11.02 -1.54 -10.30
C VAL A 78 9.91 -1.53 -9.23
N LEU A 79 10.25 -1.99 -8.04
CA LEU A 79 9.38 -1.99 -6.89
C LEU A 79 9.53 -0.66 -6.14
N PHE A 80 8.43 0.07 -5.93
CA PHE A 80 8.42 1.28 -5.12
C PHE A 80 7.88 0.98 -3.73
N GLN A 81 8.72 1.15 -2.70
CA GLN A 81 8.34 0.98 -1.28
C GLN A 81 8.93 2.09 -0.39
N LEU A 82 8.99 3.29 -0.91
CA LEU A 82 9.62 4.40 -0.22
C LEU A 82 8.75 5.02 0.87
N ARG A 83 9.41 5.66 1.82
CA ARG A 83 8.77 6.46 2.88
C ARG A 83 9.52 7.77 3.03
N VAL A 84 9.06 8.81 2.33
CA VAL A 84 9.62 10.16 2.44
C VAL A 84 9.40 10.71 3.85
N GLY A 85 10.47 11.16 4.49
CA GLY A 85 10.47 11.64 5.88
C GLY A 85 10.56 10.52 6.95
N GLY A 86 10.63 9.25 6.56
CA GLY A 86 10.83 8.12 7.47
C GLY A 86 9.72 7.95 8.52
N GLN A 87 10.07 7.32 9.66
CA GLN A 87 9.12 7.12 10.76
C GLN A 87 8.81 8.41 11.53
N ALA A 88 9.71 9.40 11.49
CA ALA A 88 9.47 10.70 12.14
C ALA A 88 8.29 11.45 11.48
N ALA A 89 8.27 11.53 10.15
CA ALA A 89 7.14 12.14 9.45
C ALA A 89 5.85 11.31 9.63
N ARG A 90 5.95 9.98 9.67
CA ARG A 90 4.81 9.11 9.98
C ARG A 90 4.23 9.37 11.36
N GLU A 91 5.07 9.57 12.38
CA GLU A 91 4.63 9.93 13.74
C GLU A 91 3.78 11.19 13.71
N VAL A 92 4.19 12.21 12.96
CA VAL A 92 3.42 13.43 12.75
C VAL A 92 2.09 13.14 12.04
N ASP A 93 2.10 12.34 10.98
CA ASP A 93 0.89 11.96 10.23
C ASP A 93 -0.15 11.27 11.12
N GLU A 94 0.31 10.45 12.09
CA GLU A 94 -0.56 9.68 12.99
C GLU A 94 -0.98 10.46 14.25
N THR A 95 -0.25 11.48 14.68
CA THR A 95 -0.53 12.17 15.96
C THR A 95 -1.13 13.55 15.78
N LEU A 96 -0.73 14.29 14.74
CA LEU A 96 -1.16 15.66 14.52
C LEU A 96 -2.69 15.77 14.29
N PRO A 97 -3.34 14.93 13.46
CA PRO A 97 -4.78 15.02 13.24
C PRO A 97 -5.62 14.82 14.50
N LEU A 98 -5.10 14.08 15.49
CA LEU A 98 -5.77 13.86 16.77
C LEU A 98 -6.00 15.16 17.56
N ARG A 99 -5.19 16.21 17.33
CA ARG A 99 -5.35 17.53 17.98
C ARG A 99 -6.68 18.17 17.57
N CYS A 100 -7.08 17.99 16.31
CA CYS A 100 -8.33 18.51 15.76
C CYS A 100 -9.49 17.50 15.86
N GLY A 101 -9.34 16.41 16.61
CA GLY A 101 -10.37 15.39 16.76
C GLY A 101 -10.53 14.45 15.57
N CYS A 102 -9.61 14.49 14.61
CA CYS A 102 -9.60 13.62 13.45
C CYS A 102 -8.77 12.36 13.69
N VAL A 103 -9.06 11.31 12.94
CA VAL A 103 -8.29 10.06 12.96
C VAL A 103 -6.84 10.33 12.57
N GLY A 104 -5.90 9.83 13.37
CA GLY A 104 -4.47 9.82 13.10
C GLY A 104 -4.05 8.56 12.35
N GLN A 105 -3.83 8.66 11.04
CA GLN A 105 -3.45 7.52 10.22
C GLN A 105 -2.61 7.98 9.02
N GLU A 106 -1.54 7.25 8.70
CA GLU A 106 -0.54 7.66 7.71
C GLU A 106 -0.98 7.58 6.23
N THR A 107 -2.11 6.91 5.94
CA THR A 107 -2.57 6.68 4.56
C THR A 107 -4.01 7.10 4.31
N THR A 108 -4.73 7.49 5.36
CA THR A 108 -6.13 7.87 5.32
C THR A 108 -6.31 9.18 6.08
N GLY A 109 -7.24 10.04 5.67
CA GLY A 109 -7.47 11.32 6.33
C GLY A 109 -6.35 12.34 6.12
N ALA A 110 -6.19 13.23 7.07
CA ALA A 110 -5.22 14.32 7.01
C ALA A 110 -3.76 13.84 6.96
N GLY A 111 -3.43 12.75 7.67
CA GLY A 111 -2.10 12.16 7.61
C GLY A 111 -1.80 11.53 6.25
N GLY A 112 -2.81 10.93 5.60
CA GLY A 112 -2.70 10.42 4.21
C GLY A 112 -2.42 11.54 3.21
N LEU A 113 -3.09 12.69 3.37
CA LEU A 113 -2.80 13.88 2.56
C LEU A 113 -1.36 14.36 2.76
N ALA A 114 -0.94 14.56 4.01
CA ALA A 114 0.44 15.00 4.31
C ALA A 114 1.48 14.09 3.68
N LYS A 115 1.27 12.78 3.75
CA LYS A 115 2.13 11.79 3.12
C LYS A 115 2.10 11.88 1.59
N ALA A 116 0.94 12.08 0.97
CA ALA A 116 0.83 12.26 -0.48
C ALA A 116 1.61 13.49 -0.96
N LEU A 117 1.47 14.62 -0.26
CA LEU A 117 2.18 15.87 -0.58
C LEU A 117 3.71 15.69 -0.64
N ARG A 118 4.28 14.89 0.28
CA ARG A 118 5.73 14.63 0.33
C ARG A 118 6.16 13.57 -0.68
N THR A 119 5.30 12.61 -0.96
CA THR A 119 5.69 11.36 -1.64
C THR A 119 5.52 11.45 -3.15
N VAL A 120 4.41 12.02 -3.63
CA VAL A 120 4.09 12.09 -5.06
C VAL A 120 5.19 12.76 -5.89
N PRO A 121 5.73 13.93 -5.52
CA PRO A 121 6.80 14.57 -6.30
C PRO A 121 8.05 13.69 -6.42
N VAL A 122 8.48 13.08 -5.31
CA VAL A 122 9.67 12.21 -5.26
C VAL A 122 9.47 10.95 -6.11
N VAL A 123 8.29 10.33 -6.03
CA VAL A 123 7.94 9.16 -6.85
C VAL A 123 8.00 9.49 -8.34
N LEU A 124 7.45 10.63 -8.76
CA LEU A 124 7.44 11.03 -10.17
C LEU A 124 8.84 11.37 -10.69
N GLU A 125 9.69 11.99 -9.86
CA GLU A 125 11.09 12.21 -10.19
C GLU A 125 11.81 10.88 -10.46
N ILE A 126 11.71 9.93 -9.53
CA ILE A 126 12.32 8.61 -9.68
C ILE A 126 11.74 7.86 -10.88
N ALA A 127 10.42 7.91 -11.08
CA ALA A 127 9.76 7.26 -12.21
C ALA A 127 10.21 7.84 -13.56
N SER A 128 10.57 9.13 -13.62
CA SER A 128 11.15 9.73 -14.82
C SER A 128 12.52 9.15 -15.16
N VAL A 129 13.35 8.85 -14.15
CA VAL A 129 14.63 8.14 -14.31
C VAL A 129 14.39 6.70 -14.78
N VAL A 130 13.41 6.00 -14.20
CA VAL A 130 13.01 4.66 -14.66
C VAL A 130 12.65 4.68 -16.13
N ARG A 131 11.81 5.63 -16.57
CA ARG A 131 11.43 5.76 -17.98
C ARG A 131 12.62 6.01 -18.91
N ALA A 132 13.61 6.76 -18.47
CA ALA A 132 14.80 7.07 -19.26
C ALA A 132 15.75 5.86 -19.39
N LEU A 133 15.95 5.07 -18.32
CA LEU A 133 16.97 4.03 -18.23
C LEU A 133 16.43 2.59 -18.33
N ALA A 134 15.14 2.40 -18.11
CA ALA A 134 14.44 1.14 -18.19
C ALA A 134 13.02 1.32 -18.76
N PRO A 135 12.86 1.81 -20.01
CA PRO A 135 11.56 2.25 -20.56
C PRO A 135 10.52 1.15 -20.68
N GLN A 136 10.93 -0.11 -20.66
CA GLN A 136 10.03 -1.27 -20.72
C GLN A 136 9.71 -1.84 -19.32
N ALA A 137 10.35 -1.33 -18.26
CA ALA A 137 10.13 -1.83 -16.92
C ALA A 137 8.69 -1.56 -16.45
N TRP A 138 8.15 -2.51 -15.71
CA TRP A 138 6.96 -2.29 -14.91
C TRP A 138 7.34 -1.63 -13.58
N ILE A 139 6.57 -0.64 -13.16
CA ILE A 139 6.61 -0.11 -11.79
C ILE A 139 5.51 -0.83 -11.00
N VAL A 140 5.91 -1.57 -9.97
CA VAL A 140 4.99 -2.15 -8.98
C VAL A 140 5.04 -1.29 -7.73
N ASP A 141 3.94 -0.59 -7.45
CA ASP A 141 3.90 0.44 -6.42
C ASP A 141 3.28 -0.08 -5.11
N PHE A 142 4.08 -0.09 -4.05
CA PHE A 142 3.67 -0.32 -2.66
C PHE A 142 3.71 0.96 -1.83
N THR A 143 4.06 2.08 -2.45
CA THR A 143 4.26 3.33 -1.75
C THR A 143 2.94 3.97 -1.42
N ASN A 144 2.64 4.08 -0.14
CA ASN A 144 1.42 4.70 0.33
C ASN A 144 1.46 6.24 0.25
N PRO A 145 0.29 6.85 -0.01
CA PRO A 145 -1.03 6.27 -0.31
C PRO A 145 -1.09 5.66 -1.71
N VAL A 146 -1.22 4.32 -1.80
CA VAL A 146 -1.09 3.59 -3.07
C VAL A 146 -2.04 4.09 -4.17
N GLY A 147 -3.29 4.40 -3.85
CA GLY A 147 -4.26 4.92 -4.83
C GLY A 147 -3.79 6.22 -5.49
N ILE A 148 -3.40 7.21 -4.68
CA ILE A 148 -2.93 8.53 -5.15
C ILE A 148 -1.60 8.40 -5.89
N VAL A 149 -0.65 7.63 -5.36
CA VAL A 149 0.67 7.43 -5.98
C VAL A 149 0.55 6.69 -7.31
N THR A 150 -0.23 5.61 -7.35
CA THR A 150 -0.49 4.87 -8.59
C THR A 150 -1.17 5.76 -9.64
N ARG A 151 -2.12 6.61 -9.24
CA ARG A 151 -2.76 7.57 -10.15
C ARG A 151 -1.74 8.55 -10.71
N ALA A 152 -0.89 9.13 -9.88
CA ALA A 152 0.18 10.03 -10.32
C ALA A 152 1.09 9.38 -11.37
N LEU A 153 1.52 8.13 -11.12
CA LEU A 153 2.35 7.37 -12.05
C LEU A 153 1.65 7.12 -13.40
N LEU A 154 0.38 6.71 -13.35
CA LEU A 154 -0.42 6.45 -14.55
C LEU A 154 -0.72 7.74 -15.34
N ASP A 155 -1.04 8.85 -14.67
CA ASP A 155 -1.30 10.14 -15.31
C ASP A 155 -0.03 10.71 -15.97
N ALA A 156 1.15 10.44 -15.41
CA ALA A 156 2.44 10.75 -16.01
C ALA A 156 2.85 9.77 -17.14
N GLY A 157 2.02 8.78 -17.48
CA GLY A 157 2.23 7.83 -18.58
C GLY A 157 3.23 6.72 -18.28
N HIS A 158 3.43 6.38 -17.00
CA HIS A 158 4.28 5.25 -16.63
C HIS A 158 3.51 3.92 -16.70
N ARG A 159 4.24 2.82 -16.94
CA ARG A 159 3.72 1.46 -16.84
C ARG A 159 3.71 1.05 -15.37
N ALA A 160 2.62 1.32 -14.67
CA ALA A 160 2.52 1.13 -13.22
C ALA A 160 1.28 0.33 -12.82
N ILE A 161 1.40 -0.44 -11.75
CA ILE A 161 0.30 -1.11 -11.05
C ILE A 161 0.55 -0.96 -9.57
N GLY A 162 -0.48 -0.53 -8.83
CA GLY A 162 -0.43 -0.46 -7.37
C GLY A 162 -0.82 -1.79 -6.74
N LEU A 163 -0.18 -2.14 -5.64
CA LEU A 163 -0.42 -3.39 -4.92
C LEU A 163 -0.60 -3.14 -3.42
N CYS A 164 -1.64 -3.77 -2.86
CA CYS A 164 -1.90 -3.80 -1.42
C CYS A 164 -2.01 -5.25 -0.94
N ASN A 165 -1.68 -5.48 0.33
CA ASN A 165 -1.78 -6.82 0.92
C ASN A 165 -3.13 -7.12 1.58
N VAL A 166 -4.09 -6.21 1.54
CA VAL A 166 -5.41 -6.40 2.17
C VAL A 166 -6.14 -7.57 1.53
N ALA A 167 -6.24 -7.59 0.19
CA ALA A 167 -6.97 -8.63 -0.52
C ALA A 167 -6.37 -10.02 -0.34
N ILE A 168 -5.04 -10.17 -0.46
CA ILE A 168 -4.38 -11.46 -0.22
C ILE A 168 -4.52 -11.90 1.24
N GLY A 169 -4.52 -10.95 2.19
CA GLY A 169 -4.80 -11.21 3.60
C GLY A 169 -6.21 -11.79 3.79
N PHE A 170 -7.22 -11.21 3.18
CA PHE A 170 -8.59 -11.73 3.21
C PHE A 170 -8.69 -13.11 2.56
N GLN A 171 -8.10 -13.29 1.38
CA GLN A 171 -8.12 -14.59 0.70
C GLN A 171 -7.56 -15.71 1.60
N ARG A 172 -6.42 -15.44 2.28
CA ARG A 172 -5.80 -16.37 3.20
C ARG A 172 -6.66 -16.65 4.44
N SER A 173 -7.27 -15.62 5.01
CA SER A 173 -8.15 -15.76 6.17
C SER A 173 -9.40 -16.59 5.82
N PHE A 174 -10.05 -16.27 4.70
CA PHE A 174 -11.22 -17.05 4.25
C PHE A 174 -10.85 -18.50 3.94
N ALA A 175 -9.72 -18.74 3.25
CA ALA A 175 -9.25 -20.10 2.98
C ALA A 175 -8.98 -20.87 4.28
N GLY A 176 -8.40 -20.22 5.29
CA GLY A 176 -8.16 -20.80 6.61
C GLY A 176 -9.45 -21.20 7.32
N TRP A 177 -10.46 -20.35 7.35
CA TRP A 177 -11.77 -20.68 7.94
C TRP A 177 -12.51 -21.77 7.18
N LEU A 178 -12.32 -21.86 5.88
CA LEU A 178 -12.93 -22.89 5.04
C LEU A 178 -12.13 -24.21 5.03
N GLY A 179 -10.89 -24.22 5.56
CA GLY A 179 -10.00 -25.38 5.54
C GLY A 179 -9.57 -25.80 4.13
N VAL A 180 -9.36 -24.83 3.22
CA VAL A 180 -9.01 -25.07 1.81
C VAL A 180 -7.73 -24.33 1.40
N GLU A 181 -7.17 -24.72 0.24
CA GLU A 181 -6.06 -23.98 -0.37
C GLU A 181 -6.52 -22.58 -0.82
N PRO A 182 -5.73 -21.53 -0.57
CA PRO A 182 -6.08 -20.15 -0.95
C PRO A 182 -6.40 -19.97 -2.44
N SER A 183 -5.76 -20.74 -3.31
CA SER A 183 -5.99 -20.67 -4.78
C SER A 183 -7.41 -21.04 -5.20
N ARG A 184 -8.18 -21.73 -4.34
CA ARG A 184 -9.59 -22.06 -4.58
C ARG A 184 -10.55 -20.95 -4.20
N VAL A 185 -10.05 -19.91 -3.49
CA VAL A 185 -10.87 -18.80 -3.00
C VAL A 185 -10.67 -17.59 -3.89
N SER A 186 -11.75 -17.05 -4.44
CA SER A 186 -11.75 -15.77 -5.15
C SER A 186 -12.65 -14.76 -4.45
N LEU A 187 -12.32 -13.47 -4.63
CA LEU A 187 -12.90 -12.36 -3.87
C LEU A 187 -13.76 -11.47 -4.76
N GLY A 188 -14.93 -11.09 -4.27
CA GLY A 188 -15.72 -9.99 -4.81
C GLY A 188 -15.26 -8.64 -4.23
N HIS A 189 -13.97 -8.36 -4.35
CA HIS A 189 -13.30 -7.18 -3.82
C HIS A 189 -13.64 -5.93 -4.61
N VAL A 190 -14.01 -4.84 -3.95
CA VAL A 190 -14.33 -3.58 -4.63
C VAL A 190 -14.05 -2.38 -3.74
N GLY A 191 -13.51 -1.33 -4.33
CA GLY A 191 -13.32 -0.02 -3.69
C GLY A 191 -12.09 0.73 -4.19
N LEU A 192 -11.53 1.53 -3.29
CA LEU A 192 -10.25 2.22 -3.46
C LEU A 192 -9.22 1.64 -2.49
N ASN A 193 -7.95 1.90 -2.69
CA ASN A 193 -6.94 1.44 -1.75
C ASN A 193 -7.28 1.87 -0.30
N HIS A 194 -7.27 0.92 0.62
CA HIS A 194 -7.68 1.09 2.03
C HIS A 194 -9.16 1.47 2.24
N LEU A 195 -9.99 1.38 1.21
CA LEU A 195 -11.43 1.64 1.28
C LEU A 195 -12.18 0.57 0.47
N THR A 196 -12.11 -0.68 0.92
CA THR A 196 -12.59 -1.84 0.17
C THR A 196 -13.51 -2.73 0.98
N TRP A 197 -14.37 -3.45 0.27
CA TRP A 197 -15.28 -4.46 0.81
C TRP A 197 -15.17 -5.75 0.02
N GLU A 198 -15.17 -6.87 0.74
CA GLU A 198 -15.42 -8.20 0.18
C GLU A 198 -16.93 -8.40 0.13
N ARG A 199 -17.53 -8.24 -1.06
CA ARG A 199 -18.97 -8.36 -1.27
C ARG A 199 -19.44 -9.78 -1.54
N SER A 200 -18.51 -10.62 -1.95
CA SER A 200 -18.68 -12.07 -2.10
C SER A 200 -17.35 -12.77 -1.88
N VAL A 201 -17.40 -14.02 -1.47
CA VAL A 201 -16.25 -14.92 -1.37
C VAL A 201 -16.65 -16.21 -2.06
N HIS A 202 -15.98 -16.53 -3.16
CA HIS A 202 -16.33 -17.73 -3.91
C HIS A 202 -15.33 -18.85 -3.64
N LEU A 203 -15.88 -20.01 -3.30
CA LEU A 203 -15.16 -21.28 -3.25
C LEU A 203 -15.62 -22.12 -4.46
N ASP A 204 -14.71 -22.41 -5.38
CA ASP A 204 -15.01 -23.14 -6.61
C ASP A 204 -16.20 -22.57 -7.40
N GLY A 205 -16.40 -21.25 -7.33
CA GLY A 205 -17.46 -20.52 -8.04
C GLY A 205 -18.77 -20.29 -7.25
N GLU A 206 -18.95 -20.90 -6.09
CA GLU A 206 -20.11 -20.68 -5.23
C GLU A 206 -19.81 -19.59 -4.18
N ASP A 207 -20.74 -18.63 -4.02
CA ASP A 207 -20.62 -17.58 -2.99
C ASP A 207 -20.88 -18.14 -1.59
N VAL A 208 -19.81 -18.25 -0.80
CA VAL A 208 -19.82 -18.77 0.57
C VAL A 208 -19.78 -17.68 1.64
N LEU A 209 -19.71 -16.39 1.27
CA LEU A 209 -19.64 -15.28 2.23
C LEU A 209 -20.81 -15.28 3.22
N PRO A 210 -22.09 -15.54 2.81
CA PRO A 210 -23.18 -15.61 3.78
C PRO A 210 -23.01 -16.69 4.85
N ALA A 211 -22.37 -17.80 4.51
CA ALA A 211 -22.07 -18.87 5.49
C ALA A 211 -20.91 -18.46 6.42
N ILE A 212 -19.85 -17.85 5.89
CA ILE A 212 -18.72 -17.33 6.67
C ILE A 212 -19.21 -16.28 7.69
N LEU A 213 -20.04 -15.33 7.28
CA LEU A 213 -20.59 -14.31 8.19
C LEU A 213 -21.43 -14.91 9.32
N ARG A 214 -22.18 -16.01 9.06
CA ARG A 214 -22.93 -16.70 10.12
C ARG A 214 -22.03 -17.45 11.11
N SER A 215 -20.96 -18.06 10.63
CA SER A 215 -20.07 -18.91 11.46
C SER A 215 -18.92 -18.15 12.12
N HIS A 216 -18.39 -17.12 11.46
CA HIS A 216 -17.20 -16.37 11.88
C HIS A 216 -17.42 -14.86 12.02
N GLY A 217 -18.68 -14.37 11.90
CA GLY A 217 -18.98 -12.94 11.92
C GLY A 217 -18.50 -12.22 13.17
N GLN A 218 -18.57 -12.85 14.34
CA GLN A 218 -18.03 -12.29 15.58
C GLN A 218 -16.51 -12.15 15.55
N GLU A 219 -15.79 -13.21 15.16
CA GLU A 219 -14.33 -13.22 15.04
C GLU A 219 -13.85 -12.16 14.03
N ILE A 220 -14.52 -12.06 12.88
CA ILE A 220 -14.23 -11.05 11.86
C ILE A 220 -14.44 -9.65 12.45
N ALA A 221 -15.56 -9.39 13.11
CA ALA A 221 -15.87 -8.10 13.70
C ALA A 221 -14.83 -7.68 14.74
N ASP A 222 -14.44 -8.61 15.62
CA ASP A 222 -13.42 -8.38 16.64
C ASP A 222 -12.07 -8.03 16.01
N SER A 223 -11.66 -8.74 14.94
CA SER A 223 -10.41 -8.48 14.24
C SER A 223 -10.36 -7.10 13.55
N LEU A 224 -11.53 -6.61 13.13
CA LEU A 224 -11.69 -5.30 12.49
C LEU A 224 -11.93 -4.16 13.50
N GLY A 225 -12.18 -4.48 14.78
CA GLY A 225 -12.59 -3.51 15.78
C GLY A 225 -13.96 -2.88 15.47
N LEU A 226 -14.89 -3.67 14.91
CA LEU A 226 -16.23 -3.30 14.53
C LEU A 226 -17.25 -4.13 15.31
N ARG A 227 -18.53 -3.71 15.30
CA ARG A 227 -19.61 -4.47 15.91
C ARG A 227 -20.13 -5.53 14.93
N PRO A 228 -20.47 -6.76 15.36
CA PRO A 228 -21.00 -7.82 14.51
C PRO A 228 -22.28 -7.42 13.74
N GLU A 229 -23.17 -6.64 14.39
CA GLU A 229 -24.40 -6.18 13.78
C GLU A 229 -24.15 -5.25 12.57
N LEU A 230 -22.97 -4.62 12.51
CA LEU A 230 -22.60 -3.83 11.33
C LEU A 230 -22.28 -4.75 10.15
N LEU A 231 -21.55 -5.84 10.37
CA LEU A 231 -21.25 -6.82 9.30
C LEU A 231 -22.54 -7.45 8.75
N GLU A 232 -23.50 -7.77 9.62
CA GLU A 232 -24.80 -8.29 9.22
C GLU A 232 -25.57 -7.31 8.32
N ARG A 233 -25.51 -6.00 8.63
CA ARG A 233 -26.13 -4.94 7.82
C ARG A 233 -25.41 -4.71 6.50
N LEU A 234 -24.08 -4.72 6.53
CA LEU A 234 -23.26 -4.57 5.34
C LEU A 234 -23.39 -5.78 4.40
N ARG A 235 -23.60 -6.98 4.93
CA ARG A 235 -23.57 -8.25 4.19
C ARG A 235 -22.25 -8.43 3.41
N SER A 236 -21.18 -7.85 3.92
CA SER A 236 -19.84 -7.83 3.32
C SER A 236 -18.82 -7.72 4.43
N VAL A 237 -17.56 -8.02 4.12
CA VAL A 237 -16.45 -7.82 5.05
C VAL A 237 -15.68 -6.57 4.60
N PRO A 238 -15.73 -5.46 5.38
CA PRO A 238 -14.96 -4.27 5.08
C PRO A 238 -13.48 -4.49 5.42
N SER A 239 -12.57 -3.80 4.71
CA SER A 239 -11.17 -3.76 5.12
C SER A 239 -11.02 -3.12 6.50
N TYR A 240 -9.93 -3.46 7.20
CA TYR A 240 -9.62 -2.91 8.53
C TYR A 240 -9.68 -1.37 8.57
N TYR A 241 -9.32 -0.72 7.48
CA TYR A 241 -9.31 0.75 7.39
C TYR A 241 -10.71 1.37 7.46
N LEU A 242 -11.76 0.61 7.15
CA LEU A 242 -13.15 1.08 7.22
C LEU A 242 -13.59 1.36 8.67
N ARG A 243 -12.86 0.86 9.68
CA ARG A 243 -13.10 1.22 11.08
C ARG A 243 -12.96 2.72 11.34
N TYR A 244 -12.12 3.40 10.58
CA TYR A 244 -11.92 4.85 10.67
C TYR A 244 -13.18 5.62 10.28
N PHE A 245 -13.95 5.08 9.35
CA PHE A 245 -15.22 5.66 8.89
C PHE A 245 -16.42 5.20 9.73
N TYR A 246 -16.49 3.92 10.08
CA TYR A 246 -17.63 3.34 10.78
C TYR A 246 -17.57 3.47 12.30
N ALA A 247 -16.38 3.68 12.86
CA ALA A 247 -16.16 3.78 14.32
C ALA A 247 -15.25 4.96 14.69
N HIS A 248 -15.31 6.07 13.93
CA HIS A 248 -14.44 7.25 14.03
C HIS A 248 -14.14 7.67 15.47
N ASP A 249 -15.17 8.00 16.24
CA ASP A 249 -14.98 8.55 17.61
C ASP A 249 -14.35 7.53 18.58
N ALA A 250 -14.65 6.25 18.39
CA ALA A 250 -14.05 5.19 19.19
C ALA A 250 -12.56 5.05 18.86
N VAL A 251 -12.22 5.12 17.58
CA VAL A 251 -10.83 5.08 17.11
C VAL A 251 -10.03 6.29 17.60
N VAL A 252 -10.57 7.50 17.49
CA VAL A 252 -9.90 8.71 17.99
C VAL A 252 -9.63 8.62 19.49
N ARG A 253 -10.60 8.14 20.29
CA ARG A 253 -10.39 7.91 21.73
C ARG A 253 -9.30 6.87 21.99
N GLU A 254 -9.29 5.77 21.24
CA GLU A 254 -8.29 4.72 21.36
C GLU A 254 -6.88 5.25 21.03
N GLN A 255 -6.74 5.97 19.89
CA GLN A 255 -5.47 6.52 19.44
C GLN A 255 -4.89 7.56 20.39
N ARG A 256 -5.74 8.37 21.03
CA ARG A 256 -5.30 9.32 22.07
C ARG A 256 -4.82 8.66 23.36
N ALA A 257 -5.23 7.42 23.62
CA ALA A 257 -4.90 6.68 24.84
C ALA A 257 -3.68 5.77 24.71
N LYS A 258 -3.16 5.56 23.47
CA LYS A 258 -2.07 4.62 23.16
C LYS A 258 -0.94 5.32 22.41
N PRO A 259 0.29 4.77 22.44
CA PRO A 259 1.34 5.19 21.50
C PRO A 259 0.87 5.04 20.05
N SER A 260 1.41 5.88 19.15
CA SER A 260 1.15 5.75 17.73
C SER A 260 1.73 4.45 17.17
N ARG A 261 1.17 3.97 16.08
CA ARG A 261 1.75 2.81 15.35
C ARG A 261 3.15 3.15 14.81
N ALA A 262 3.41 4.42 14.47
CA ALA A 262 4.72 4.88 14.06
C ALA A 262 5.78 4.69 15.15
N ALA A 263 5.47 5.03 16.40
CA ALA A 263 6.37 4.84 17.56
C ALA A 263 6.67 3.35 17.78
N GLU A 264 5.64 2.48 17.72
CA GLU A 264 5.79 1.02 17.84
C GLU A 264 6.69 0.48 16.73
N VAL A 265 6.41 0.83 15.46
CA VAL A 265 7.19 0.38 14.31
C VAL A 265 8.63 0.92 14.37
N ALA A 266 8.84 2.16 14.80
CA ALA A 266 10.19 2.70 14.98
C ALA A 266 11.00 1.90 16.01
N ALA A 267 10.37 1.43 17.08
CA ALA A 267 11.02 0.57 18.08
C ALA A 267 11.37 -0.81 17.48
N LEU A 268 10.46 -1.40 16.71
CA LEU A 268 10.70 -2.66 16.00
C LEU A 268 11.82 -2.53 14.97
N GLU A 269 11.85 -1.44 14.20
CA GLU A 269 12.89 -1.20 13.19
C GLU A 269 14.28 -1.11 13.80
N ARG A 270 14.45 -0.46 14.95
CA ARG A 270 15.75 -0.43 15.65
C ARG A 270 16.24 -1.84 15.99
N ARG A 271 15.37 -2.67 16.58
CA ARG A 271 15.69 -4.06 16.90
C ARG A 271 16.00 -4.91 15.66
N LEU A 272 15.25 -4.71 14.57
CA LEU A 272 15.50 -5.41 13.32
C LEU A 272 16.84 -5.01 12.72
N LEU A 273 17.21 -3.73 12.73
CA LEU A 273 18.52 -3.27 12.23
C LEU A 273 19.69 -3.82 13.05
N GLU A 274 19.54 -3.93 14.38
CA GLU A 274 20.50 -4.62 15.24
C GLU A 274 20.66 -6.10 14.85
N MET A 275 19.56 -6.81 14.60
CA MET A 275 19.59 -8.19 14.10
C MET A 275 20.24 -8.29 12.72
N TYR A 276 19.96 -7.35 11.81
CA TYR A 276 20.54 -7.34 10.46
C TYR A 276 22.05 -7.08 10.47
N ALA A 277 22.56 -6.40 11.49
CA ALA A 277 24.00 -6.22 11.69
C ALA A 277 24.73 -7.50 12.12
N ASP A 278 24.01 -8.48 12.73
CA ASP A 278 24.60 -9.74 13.16
C ASP A 278 24.85 -10.67 11.96
N PRO A 279 26.12 -11.06 11.69
CA PRO A 279 26.45 -11.98 10.60
C PRO A 279 25.85 -13.38 10.74
N ALA A 280 25.43 -13.78 11.94
CA ALA A 280 24.78 -15.07 12.18
C ALA A 280 23.32 -15.11 11.67
N VAL A 281 22.69 -13.96 11.44
CA VAL A 281 21.34 -13.88 10.88
C VAL A 281 21.38 -14.14 9.38
N VAL A 282 20.94 -15.33 8.99
CA VAL A 282 20.92 -15.84 7.61
C VAL A 282 19.52 -16.16 7.09
N THR A 283 18.51 -15.98 7.92
CA THR A 283 17.09 -16.18 7.58
C THR A 283 16.28 -14.95 7.99
N LYS A 284 15.07 -14.83 7.48
CA LYS A 284 14.13 -13.78 7.87
C LYS A 284 13.83 -13.87 9.37
N PRO A 285 14.10 -12.81 10.18
CA PRO A 285 13.76 -12.81 11.60
C PRO A 285 12.23 -12.90 11.83
N GLU A 286 11.80 -13.66 12.81
CA GLU A 286 10.38 -13.75 13.20
C GLU A 286 9.80 -12.39 13.62
N LEU A 287 10.61 -11.56 14.27
CA LEU A 287 10.24 -10.19 14.66
C LEU A 287 9.70 -9.35 13.49
N LEU A 288 10.09 -9.65 12.24
CA LEU A 288 9.63 -8.93 11.07
C LEU A 288 8.11 -9.08 10.86
N SER A 289 7.50 -10.17 11.31
CA SER A 289 6.05 -10.41 11.24
C SER A 289 5.24 -9.36 12.04
N GLU A 290 5.81 -8.82 13.13
CA GLU A 290 5.16 -7.81 13.96
C GLU A 290 5.10 -6.43 13.31
N ARG A 291 5.93 -6.19 12.29
CA ARG A 291 5.96 -4.92 11.55
C ARG A 291 4.72 -4.71 10.68
N GLY A 292 4.02 -5.77 10.32
CA GLY A 292 2.92 -5.76 9.37
C GLY A 292 3.40 -5.99 7.92
N GLY A 293 2.47 -6.06 6.99
CA GLY A 293 2.77 -6.32 5.58
C GLY A 293 2.83 -7.82 5.23
N ALA A 294 2.15 -8.68 5.98
CA ALA A 294 2.08 -10.10 5.68
C ALA A 294 1.68 -10.35 4.21
N PHE A 295 2.30 -11.36 3.58
CA PHE A 295 2.04 -11.81 2.21
C PHE A 295 2.38 -10.82 1.08
N TYR A 296 2.98 -9.66 1.36
CA TYR A 296 3.39 -8.74 0.29
C TYR A 296 4.37 -9.38 -0.70
N SER A 297 5.32 -10.17 -0.22
CA SER A 297 6.27 -10.86 -1.07
C SER A 297 5.59 -11.82 -2.04
N GLU A 298 4.59 -12.57 -1.56
CA GLU A 298 3.83 -13.50 -2.40
C GLU A 298 3.01 -12.76 -3.45
N ALA A 299 2.29 -11.71 -3.04
CA ALA A 299 1.52 -10.87 -3.96
C ALA A 299 2.42 -10.20 -5.01
N ALA A 300 3.60 -9.70 -4.59
CA ALA A 300 4.57 -9.10 -5.51
C ALA A 300 5.10 -10.11 -6.52
N VAL A 301 5.51 -11.29 -6.08
CA VAL A 301 6.03 -12.33 -6.98
C VAL A 301 4.96 -12.77 -7.96
N ALA A 302 3.72 -13.02 -7.50
CA ALA A 302 2.61 -13.40 -8.35
C ALA A 302 2.33 -12.32 -9.42
N LEU A 303 2.27 -11.04 -9.01
CA LEU A 303 2.04 -9.93 -9.93
C LEU A 303 3.16 -9.81 -10.97
N ILE A 304 4.41 -9.83 -10.54
CA ILE A 304 5.57 -9.73 -11.44
C ILE A 304 5.62 -10.92 -12.40
N ALA A 305 5.38 -12.13 -11.91
CA ALA A 305 5.37 -13.33 -12.73
C ALA A 305 4.26 -13.27 -13.81
N SER A 306 3.10 -12.73 -13.48
CA SER A 306 2.00 -12.55 -14.43
C SER A 306 2.30 -11.47 -15.47
N LEU A 307 2.87 -10.34 -15.05
CA LEU A 307 3.26 -9.26 -15.95
C LEU A 307 4.35 -9.67 -16.95
N LEU A 308 5.31 -10.44 -16.50
CA LEU A 308 6.45 -10.87 -17.36
C LEU A 308 6.17 -12.17 -18.13
N GLY A 309 5.35 -13.04 -17.56
CA GLY A 309 5.00 -14.35 -18.12
C GLY A 309 3.70 -14.39 -18.92
N ASP A 310 2.97 -13.27 -19.02
CA ASP A 310 1.66 -13.16 -19.70
C ASP A 310 0.65 -14.22 -19.22
N ARG A 311 0.57 -14.45 -17.90
CA ARG A 311 -0.21 -15.58 -17.34
C ARG A 311 -1.73 -15.38 -17.46
N GLY A 312 -2.22 -14.14 -17.41
CA GLY A 312 -3.65 -13.81 -17.47
C GLY A 312 -4.42 -14.21 -16.20
N ASP A 313 -3.74 -14.53 -15.11
CA ASP A 313 -4.38 -14.88 -13.85
C ASP A 313 -5.01 -13.66 -13.17
N VAL A 314 -6.03 -13.93 -12.33
CA VAL A 314 -6.79 -12.89 -11.65
C VAL A 314 -6.11 -12.53 -10.34
N GLN A 315 -5.82 -11.24 -10.18
CA GLN A 315 -5.26 -10.67 -8.96
C GLN A 315 -5.99 -9.38 -8.59
N VAL A 316 -6.05 -9.06 -7.29
CA VAL A 316 -6.59 -7.78 -6.83
C VAL A 316 -5.46 -6.75 -6.86
N VAL A 317 -5.66 -5.69 -7.63
CA VAL A 317 -4.65 -4.66 -7.88
C VAL A 317 -5.27 -3.27 -7.98
N ASN A 318 -4.43 -2.25 -7.81
CA ASN A 318 -4.82 -0.86 -7.99
C ASN A 318 -4.54 -0.44 -9.44
N VAL A 319 -5.60 -0.13 -10.18
CA VAL A 319 -5.59 0.17 -11.61
C VAL A 319 -6.56 1.29 -11.97
N ARG A 320 -6.46 1.85 -13.18
CA ARG A 320 -7.45 2.82 -13.67
C ARG A 320 -8.84 2.21 -13.69
N ASN A 321 -9.82 3.06 -13.35
CA ASN A 321 -11.24 2.72 -13.41
C ASN A 321 -11.69 2.35 -14.84
N GLY A 322 -11.41 3.19 -15.84
CA GLY A 322 -11.74 2.91 -17.23
C GLY A 322 -13.20 2.46 -17.44
N GLY A 323 -14.14 3.03 -16.68
CA GLY A 323 -15.57 2.69 -16.73
C GLY A 323 -15.99 1.48 -15.90
N THR A 324 -15.09 0.81 -15.18
CA THR A 324 -15.42 -0.37 -14.33
C THR A 324 -16.43 -0.02 -13.25
N LEU A 325 -16.25 1.11 -12.58
CA LEU A 325 -17.21 1.71 -11.64
C LEU A 325 -17.80 2.97 -12.31
N PRO A 326 -19.02 2.90 -12.87
CA PRO A 326 -19.54 3.95 -13.75
C PRO A 326 -19.87 5.27 -13.03
N PHE A 327 -19.82 5.30 -11.71
CA PHE A 327 -20.04 6.49 -10.90
C PHE A 327 -18.72 7.23 -10.56
N LEU A 328 -17.56 6.76 -11.06
CA LEU A 328 -16.25 7.40 -10.91
C LEU A 328 -15.70 7.86 -12.26
N ASP A 329 -14.80 8.83 -12.20
CA ASP A 329 -13.99 9.23 -13.34
C ASP A 329 -13.15 8.06 -13.89
N ASP A 330 -12.97 7.97 -15.20
CA ASP A 330 -12.20 6.92 -15.85
C ASP A 330 -10.73 6.90 -15.42
N ALA A 331 -10.18 8.06 -15.06
CA ALA A 331 -8.82 8.19 -14.59
C ALA A 331 -8.64 7.84 -13.10
N ALA A 332 -9.73 7.70 -12.32
CA ALA A 332 -9.64 7.28 -10.92
C ALA A 332 -8.92 5.93 -10.82
N VAL A 333 -8.19 5.72 -9.74
CA VAL A 333 -7.57 4.42 -9.44
C VAL A 333 -8.48 3.66 -8.48
N ILE A 334 -8.83 2.45 -8.85
CA ILE A 334 -9.70 1.54 -8.09
C ILE A 334 -8.93 0.28 -7.70
N GLU A 335 -9.33 -0.36 -6.60
CA GLU A 335 -8.79 -1.64 -6.16
C GLU A 335 -9.83 -2.74 -6.38
N VAL A 336 -9.57 -3.59 -7.38
CA VAL A 336 -10.52 -4.62 -7.86
C VAL A 336 -9.78 -5.85 -8.40
N PRO A 337 -10.45 -7.01 -8.53
CA PRO A 337 -9.92 -8.12 -9.28
C PRO A 337 -9.69 -7.76 -10.75
N ALA A 338 -8.52 -8.10 -11.27
CA ALA A 338 -8.12 -7.84 -12.64
C ALA A 338 -7.36 -9.02 -13.24
N ALA A 339 -7.53 -9.26 -14.53
CA ALA A 339 -6.70 -10.21 -15.27
C ALA A 339 -5.35 -9.55 -15.58
N VAL A 340 -4.26 -10.17 -15.14
CA VAL A 340 -2.90 -9.61 -15.23
C VAL A 340 -2.08 -10.37 -16.26
N GLY A 341 -1.51 -9.63 -17.23
CA GLY A 341 -0.65 -10.18 -18.26
C GLY A 341 0.38 -9.18 -18.76
N ALA A 342 1.11 -9.51 -19.82
CA ALA A 342 2.22 -8.69 -20.34
C ALA A 342 1.81 -7.26 -20.75
N ARG A 343 0.53 -7.02 -21.02
CA ARG A 343 -0.01 -5.70 -21.37
C ARG A 343 -0.47 -4.89 -20.15
N GLY A 344 -0.38 -5.46 -18.94
CA GLY A 344 -0.83 -4.88 -17.69
C GLY A 344 -2.02 -5.63 -17.10
N ALA A 345 -2.79 -4.95 -16.28
CA ALA A 345 -3.97 -5.49 -15.62
C ALA A 345 -5.24 -4.89 -16.23
N VAL A 346 -6.21 -5.76 -16.50
CA VAL A 346 -7.53 -5.39 -17.03
C VAL A 346 -8.57 -5.75 -15.97
N PRO A 347 -9.28 -4.76 -15.39
CA PRO A 347 -10.32 -5.03 -14.41
C PRO A 347 -11.34 -6.04 -14.91
N LEU A 348 -11.76 -6.95 -14.04
CA LEU A 348 -12.91 -7.81 -14.31
C LEU A 348 -14.20 -7.00 -14.14
N PRO A 349 -15.30 -7.41 -14.81
CA PRO A 349 -16.61 -6.79 -14.60
C PRO A 349 -16.99 -6.81 -13.12
N VAL A 350 -17.33 -5.65 -12.56
CA VAL A 350 -17.82 -5.51 -11.19
C VAL A 350 -19.35 -5.40 -11.22
N PRO A 351 -20.09 -6.25 -10.49
CA PRO A 351 -21.53 -6.09 -10.33
C PRO A 351 -21.88 -4.71 -9.76
N PRO A 352 -23.07 -4.16 -10.03
CA PRO A 352 -23.50 -2.86 -9.50
C PRO A 352 -23.18 -2.72 -8.01
N VAL A 353 -22.57 -1.58 -7.64
CA VAL A 353 -22.18 -1.30 -6.26
C VAL A 353 -23.34 -0.62 -5.55
N GLU A 354 -23.70 -1.12 -4.38
CA GLU A 354 -24.80 -0.61 -3.58
C GLU A 354 -24.53 0.85 -3.14
N PRO A 355 -25.59 1.69 -3.04
CA PRO A 355 -25.44 3.10 -2.65
C PRO A 355 -24.66 3.32 -1.35
N LEU A 356 -24.75 2.36 -0.42
CA LEU A 356 -24.04 2.41 0.87
C LEU A 356 -22.52 2.45 0.70
N TYR A 357 -21.97 1.74 -0.30
CA TYR A 357 -20.55 1.73 -0.61
C TYR A 357 -20.21 2.79 -1.66
N ALA A 358 -21.00 2.86 -2.73
CA ALA A 358 -20.77 3.76 -3.87
C ALA A 358 -20.61 5.23 -3.44
N GLY A 359 -21.47 5.68 -2.50
CA GLY A 359 -21.41 7.05 -1.97
C GLY A 359 -20.08 7.35 -1.28
N LEU A 360 -19.58 6.44 -0.44
CA LEU A 360 -18.31 6.64 0.25
C LEU A 360 -17.12 6.51 -0.71
N ILE A 361 -17.15 5.55 -1.63
CA ILE A 361 -16.13 5.38 -2.67
C ILE A 361 -16.03 6.66 -3.52
N ALA A 362 -17.15 7.21 -3.99
CA ALA A 362 -17.15 8.43 -4.79
C ALA A 362 -16.62 9.64 -4.01
N HIS A 363 -16.99 9.76 -2.74
CA HIS A 363 -16.54 10.85 -1.88
C HIS A 363 -15.01 10.81 -1.68
N VAL A 364 -14.45 9.64 -1.36
CA VAL A 364 -12.99 9.49 -1.19
C VAL A 364 -12.25 9.63 -2.51
N SER A 365 -12.80 9.15 -3.63
CA SER A 365 -12.21 9.36 -4.96
C SER A 365 -12.11 10.84 -5.33
N ALA A 366 -13.11 11.66 -4.97
CA ALA A 366 -13.05 13.10 -5.13
C ALA A 366 -11.93 13.73 -4.29
N TYR A 367 -11.80 13.32 -3.03
CA TYR A 367 -10.68 13.71 -2.17
C TYR A 367 -9.33 13.33 -2.79
N GLU A 368 -9.16 12.09 -3.28
CA GLU A 368 -7.89 11.64 -3.87
C GLU A 368 -7.49 12.50 -5.08
N SER A 369 -8.46 12.96 -5.87
CA SER A 369 -8.22 13.86 -6.99
C SER A 369 -7.71 15.22 -6.53
N LEU A 370 -8.30 15.80 -5.49
CA LEU A 370 -7.86 17.08 -4.89
C LEU A 370 -6.51 16.94 -4.19
N ALA A 371 -6.28 15.81 -3.50
CA ALA A 371 -5.01 15.50 -2.86
C ALA A 371 -3.87 15.38 -3.87
N LEU A 372 -4.12 14.74 -5.01
CA LEU A 372 -3.16 14.66 -6.11
C LEU A 372 -2.87 16.04 -6.70
N ASP A 373 -3.88 16.86 -6.94
CA ASP A 373 -3.70 18.23 -7.43
C ASP A 373 -2.85 19.08 -6.46
N ALA A 374 -3.13 18.97 -5.15
CA ALA A 374 -2.35 19.64 -4.11
C ALA A 374 -0.88 19.12 -4.07
N ALA A 375 -0.66 17.82 -4.25
CA ALA A 375 0.68 17.23 -4.27
C ALA A 375 1.50 17.64 -5.50
N LEU A 376 0.86 17.84 -6.65
CA LEU A 376 1.51 18.24 -7.89
C LEU A 376 1.79 19.74 -7.98
N HIS A 377 0.88 20.57 -7.49
CA HIS A 377 0.92 22.01 -7.73
C HIS A 377 1.14 22.85 -6.46
N GLY A 378 1.07 22.24 -5.28
CA GLY A 378 1.22 22.95 -4.00
C GLY A 378 0.09 23.94 -3.73
N GLY A 379 0.28 24.74 -2.69
CA GLY A 379 -0.64 25.82 -2.29
C GLY A 379 -1.57 25.43 -1.15
N ALA A 380 -1.67 26.31 -0.14
CA ALA A 380 -2.48 26.09 1.05
C ALA A 380 -3.97 25.88 0.74
N ASP A 381 -4.50 26.63 -0.23
CA ASP A 381 -5.91 26.48 -0.63
C ASP A 381 -6.23 25.09 -1.18
N ARG A 382 -5.35 24.51 -2.00
CA ARG A 382 -5.55 23.13 -2.50
C ARG A 382 -5.49 22.09 -1.37
N VAL A 383 -4.60 22.28 -0.40
CA VAL A 383 -4.51 21.43 0.77
C VAL A 383 -5.79 21.50 1.60
N ARG A 384 -6.31 22.73 1.83
CA ARG A 384 -7.56 22.94 2.54
C ARG A 384 -8.74 22.33 1.82
N ASP A 385 -8.85 22.50 0.50
CA ASP A 385 -9.93 21.94 -0.31
C ASP A 385 -9.92 20.40 -0.27
N ALA A 386 -8.74 19.77 -0.32
CA ALA A 386 -8.61 18.34 -0.16
C ALA A 386 -9.03 17.86 1.25
N LEU A 387 -8.66 18.58 2.31
CA LEU A 387 -9.08 18.28 3.69
C LEU A 387 -10.59 18.43 3.84
N LEU A 388 -11.15 19.52 3.32
CA LEU A 388 -12.59 19.77 3.37
C LEU A 388 -13.38 18.68 2.65
N ALA A 389 -12.86 18.19 1.53
CA ALA A 389 -13.46 17.09 0.77
C ALA A 389 -13.26 15.71 1.41
N HIS A 390 -12.42 15.54 2.43
CA HIS A 390 -12.21 14.23 3.04
C HIS A 390 -13.29 13.89 4.08
N PRO A 391 -14.01 12.75 3.98
CA PRO A 391 -15.13 12.43 4.88
C PRO A 391 -14.74 12.25 6.36
N LEU A 392 -13.45 12.07 6.69
CA LEU A 392 -12.95 12.04 8.07
C LEU A 392 -12.54 13.42 8.61
N VAL A 393 -12.66 14.49 7.82
CA VAL A 393 -12.40 15.89 8.19
C VAL A 393 -13.67 16.72 7.96
N GLY A 394 -13.97 17.08 6.73
CA GLY A 394 -15.26 17.54 6.22
C GLY A 394 -15.87 18.79 6.86
N GLN A 395 -15.09 19.57 7.64
CA GLN A 395 -15.54 20.79 8.31
C GLN A 395 -14.52 21.91 8.08
N ASP A 396 -15.02 23.10 7.76
CA ASP A 396 -14.21 24.24 7.33
C ASP A 396 -13.17 24.65 8.39
N GLU A 397 -13.58 24.85 9.64
CA GLU A 397 -12.66 25.23 10.72
C GLU A 397 -11.59 24.18 11.00
N ILE A 398 -11.94 22.90 10.90
CA ILE A 398 -10.99 21.79 11.06
C ILE A 398 -10.02 21.71 9.89
N ALA A 399 -10.52 21.89 8.67
CA ALA A 399 -9.69 21.87 7.45
C ALA A 399 -8.69 23.05 7.46
N GLU A 400 -9.11 24.24 7.89
CA GLU A 400 -8.24 25.42 8.04
C GLU A 400 -7.13 25.17 9.07
N GLU A 401 -7.49 24.71 10.29
CA GLU A 401 -6.53 24.42 11.35
C GLU A 401 -5.53 23.34 10.92
N LEU A 402 -6.02 22.24 10.35
CA LEU A 402 -5.18 21.14 9.86
C LEU A 402 -4.26 21.59 8.73
N THR A 403 -4.72 22.46 7.83
CA THR A 403 -3.88 23.00 6.75
C THR A 403 -2.65 23.69 7.32
N GLY A 404 -2.82 24.61 8.26
CA GLY A 404 -1.71 25.31 8.92
C GLY A 404 -0.74 24.34 9.61
N LEU A 405 -1.27 23.43 10.40
CA LEU A 405 -0.48 22.45 11.15
C LEU A 405 0.29 21.48 10.22
N LEU A 406 -0.34 21.00 9.16
CA LEU A 406 0.31 20.07 8.22
C LEU A 406 1.42 20.75 7.42
N LEU A 407 1.20 21.97 6.95
CA LEU A 407 2.21 22.70 6.17
C LEU A 407 3.42 23.06 7.03
N GLU A 408 3.19 23.54 8.27
CA GLU A 408 4.26 23.80 9.22
C GLU A 408 5.10 22.53 9.50
N ALA A 409 4.44 21.44 9.87
CA ALA A 409 5.11 20.19 10.24
C ALA A 409 5.85 19.50 9.08
N ASN A 410 5.45 19.77 7.84
CA ASN A 410 6.05 19.19 6.64
C ASN A 410 6.91 20.16 5.83
N SER A 411 7.16 21.37 6.31
CA SER A 411 7.88 22.44 5.62
C SER A 411 9.23 22.00 5.02
N ALA A 412 9.96 21.13 5.71
CA ALA A 412 11.23 20.58 5.21
C ALA A 412 11.08 19.72 3.93
N HIS A 413 9.88 19.23 3.64
CA HIS A 413 9.58 18.40 2.47
C HIS A 413 8.73 19.12 1.43
N LEU A 414 8.25 20.33 1.72
CA LEU A 414 7.34 21.10 0.89
C LEU A 414 7.97 22.47 0.59
N PRO A 415 8.91 22.57 -0.39
CA PRO A 415 9.64 23.80 -0.66
C PRO A 415 8.73 24.98 -1.04
N TRP A 416 7.54 24.72 -1.54
CA TRP A 416 6.52 25.72 -1.85
C TRP A 416 5.73 26.22 -0.62
N ALA A 417 5.81 25.56 0.52
CA ALA A 417 5.10 25.94 1.74
C ALA A 417 5.91 26.93 2.59
N VAL A 418 7.17 27.19 2.25
CA VAL A 418 8.06 28.12 2.92
C VAL A 418 8.03 29.45 2.13
N GLY A 419 7.01 30.28 2.38
CA GLY A 419 6.85 31.59 1.75
C GLY A 419 6.17 32.57 2.70
#